data_09c0f5b7ee9bb2c8a1c51c5cfaf43ba7
#
_entry.id   09c0f5b7ee9bb2c8a1c51c5cfaf43ba7
#
_cell.length_a   1.000
_cell.length_b   1.000
_cell.length_c   1.000
_cell.angle_alpha   90.00
_cell.angle_beta   90.00
_cell.angle_gamma   90.00
#
_symmetry.space_group_name_H-M   'P 1'
#
loop_
_entity.id
_entity.type
_entity.pdbx_description
1 polymer ?
#
loop_
_entity_poly.entity_id
_entity_poly.type
_entity_poly.pdbx_seq_one_letter_code
_entity_poly.pdbx_strand_id
1 'polypeptide(L)'
;NDVHQRYRHARQELKKLYALLDRELPEIVYRMSFVHAVTVMEAYLMYCAKALLEHDWPLERYFEAYYLPFARASKKEKLATSKMPLSRFRPVARNVVARMTFHNVETIERYFSAVLHIPPIWPVRPLGIIADWRNDLVHRNGVDEHDVPRVISAQQLQNALQRVSDLIEAAHQSLSQEVDYFGNWRSEENREIIASALNISTDSDVSR
;
A
#
# COMPACT_ATOMS: atom_id res chain seq x y z
N ASN A 1 3.23 -16.32 1.01
CA ASN A 1 3.36 -14.86 0.97
C ASN A 1 2.61 -14.25 2.15
N ASP A 2 3.28 -14.18 3.28
CA ASP A 2 2.68 -13.83 4.55
C ASP A 2 2.79 -12.31 4.79
N VAL A 3 1.68 -11.58 4.69
CA VAL A 3 1.57 -10.14 5.00
C VAL A 3 2.04 -9.88 6.43
N HIS A 4 1.76 -10.79 7.38
CA HIS A 4 2.21 -10.69 8.76
C HIS A 4 3.73 -10.78 8.89
N GLN A 5 4.40 -11.61 8.07
CA GLN A 5 5.86 -11.67 8.07
C GLN A 5 6.47 -10.35 7.60
N ARG A 6 5.90 -9.73 6.57
CA ARG A 6 6.35 -8.43 6.07
C ARG A 6 6.11 -7.29 7.05
N TYR A 7 4.98 -7.33 7.76
CA TYR A 7 4.72 -6.41 8.86
C TYR A 7 5.76 -6.56 9.97
N ARG A 8 6.03 -7.79 10.43
CA ARG A 8 7.07 -8.04 11.44
C ARG A 8 8.44 -7.52 11.00
N HIS A 9 8.80 -7.75 9.74
CA HIS A 9 10.06 -7.24 9.19
C HIS A 9 10.11 -5.71 9.21
N ALA A 10 9.06 -5.04 8.72
CA ALA A 10 8.99 -3.57 8.74
C ALA A 10 9.10 -3.02 10.18
N ARG A 11 8.40 -3.64 11.15
CA ARG A 11 8.49 -3.29 12.57
C ARG A 11 9.90 -3.47 13.14
N GLN A 12 10.58 -4.53 12.75
CA GLN A 12 11.97 -4.77 13.19
C GLN A 12 12.94 -3.71 12.64
N GLU A 13 12.79 -3.34 11.37
CA GLU A 13 13.60 -2.28 10.76
C GLU A 13 13.36 -0.93 11.46
N LEU A 14 12.10 -0.55 11.68
CA LEU A 14 11.77 0.68 12.43
C LEU A 14 12.33 0.66 13.85
N LYS A 15 12.27 -0.49 14.55
CA LYS A 15 12.84 -0.64 15.89
C LYS A 15 14.35 -0.37 15.90
N LYS A 16 15.09 -0.84 14.88
CA LYS A 16 16.53 -0.55 14.74
C LYS A 16 16.78 0.95 14.57
N LEU A 17 15.94 1.65 13.80
CA LEU A 17 16.05 3.09 13.61
C LEU A 17 15.71 3.87 14.90
N TYR A 18 14.67 3.44 15.64
CA TYR A 18 14.38 4.03 16.96
C TYR A 18 15.54 3.91 17.94
N ALA A 19 16.25 2.78 17.95
CA ALA A 19 17.42 2.57 18.82
C ALA A 19 18.58 3.54 18.55
N LEU A 20 18.61 4.16 17.37
CA LEU A 20 19.60 5.20 17.06
C LEU A 20 19.35 6.51 17.82
N LEU A 21 18.11 6.74 18.29
CA LEU A 21 17.74 7.95 19.05
C LEU A 21 18.23 7.93 20.51
N ASP A 22 18.68 6.77 21.01
CA ASP A 22 19.19 6.63 22.39
C ASP A 22 20.55 7.30 22.59
N ARG A 23 21.16 7.82 21.54
CA ARG A 23 22.47 8.48 21.57
C ARG A 23 22.53 9.62 20.58
N GLU A 24 23.39 10.58 20.85
CA GLU A 24 23.70 11.64 19.89
C GLU A 24 24.51 11.08 18.72
N LEU A 25 24.10 11.43 17.50
CA LEU A 25 24.72 10.96 16.26
C LEU A 25 25.00 12.14 15.33
N PRO A 26 25.97 12.01 14.41
CA PRO A 26 26.17 12.98 13.34
C PRO A 26 24.89 13.17 12.51
N GLU A 27 24.65 14.38 12.06
CA GLU A 27 23.45 14.76 11.27
C GLU A 27 23.24 13.86 10.06
N ILE A 28 24.33 13.47 9.36
CA ILE A 28 24.26 12.58 8.22
C ILE A 28 23.60 11.22 8.55
N VAL A 29 23.78 10.71 9.77
CA VAL A 29 23.16 9.45 10.20
C VAL A 29 21.64 9.63 10.36
N TYR A 30 21.19 10.77 10.92
CA TYR A 30 19.77 11.10 11.00
C TYR A 30 19.15 11.24 9.62
N ARG A 31 19.82 11.88 8.66
CA ARG A 31 19.38 12.00 7.26
C ARG A 31 19.21 10.63 6.60
N MET A 32 20.23 9.78 6.71
CA MET A 32 20.17 8.42 6.16
C MET A 32 19.04 7.60 6.78
N SER A 33 18.88 7.69 8.11
CA SER A 33 17.83 7.00 8.86
C SER A 33 16.43 7.48 8.47
N PHE A 34 16.27 8.79 8.25
CA PHE A 34 15.02 9.39 7.76
C PHE A 34 14.62 8.82 6.39
N VAL A 35 15.55 8.82 5.44
CA VAL A 35 15.33 8.23 4.11
C VAL A 35 15.00 6.74 4.21
N HIS A 36 15.71 6.01 5.07
CA HIS A 36 15.48 4.58 5.26
C HIS A 36 14.11 4.28 5.87
N ALA A 37 13.62 5.10 6.81
CA ALA A 37 12.27 4.96 7.38
C ALA A 37 11.19 5.02 6.27
N VAL A 38 11.31 5.97 5.34
CA VAL A 38 10.40 6.06 4.19
C VAL A 38 10.52 4.84 3.29
N THR A 39 11.74 4.37 3.04
CA THR A 39 11.98 3.15 2.24
C THR A 39 11.33 1.91 2.85
N VAL A 40 11.36 1.76 4.18
CA VAL A 40 10.69 0.66 4.89
C VAL A 40 9.17 0.71 4.66
N MET A 41 8.58 1.90 4.74
CA MET A 41 7.15 2.12 4.47
C MET A 41 6.80 1.76 3.01
N GLU A 42 7.54 2.30 2.04
CA GLU A 42 7.33 2.02 0.62
C GLU A 42 7.41 0.53 0.30
N ALA A 43 8.43 -0.15 0.82
CA ALA A 43 8.61 -1.57 0.62
C ALA A 43 7.45 -2.39 1.20
N TYR A 44 6.97 -2.02 2.39
CA TYR A 44 5.83 -2.67 3.03
C TYR A 44 4.55 -2.48 2.20
N LEU A 45 4.20 -1.23 1.84
CA LEU A 45 3.00 -0.93 1.07
C LEU A 45 3.04 -1.55 -0.33
N MET A 46 4.19 -1.51 -1.01
CA MET A 46 4.39 -2.17 -2.31
C MET A 46 4.14 -3.69 -2.21
N TYR A 47 4.66 -4.31 -1.16
CA TYR A 47 4.44 -5.73 -0.94
C TYR A 47 2.96 -6.04 -0.72
N CYS A 48 2.28 -5.26 0.13
CA CYS A 48 0.85 -5.41 0.39
C CYS A 48 0.01 -5.21 -0.88
N ALA A 49 0.34 -4.17 -1.65
CA ALA A 49 -0.32 -3.90 -2.92
C ALA A 49 -0.22 -5.08 -3.91
N LYS A 50 0.96 -5.71 -4.00
CA LYS A 50 1.15 -6.90 -4.83
C LYS A 50 0.45 -8.14 -4.28
N ALA A 51 0.42 -8.31 -2.96
CA ALA A 51 -0.23 -9.44 -2.32
C ALA A 51 -1.75 -9.43 -2.55
N LEU A 52 -2.39 -8.26 -2.50
CA LEU A 52 -3.80 -8.10 -2.81
C LEU A 52 -4.14 -8.57 -4.23
N LEU A 53 -3.28 -8.32 -5.21
CA LEU A 53 -3.50 -8.73 -6.62
C LEU A 53 -3.42 -10.25 -6.85
N GLU A 54 -3.02 -11.03 -5.86
CA GLU A 54 -3.08 -12.51 -5.95
C GLU A 54 -4.51 -13.05 -5.80
N HIS A 55 -5.43 -12.25 -5.27
CA HIS A 55 -6.83 -12.59 -5.12
C HIS A 55 -7.65 -11.98 -6.26
N ASP A 56 -8.63 -12.73 -6.78
CA ASP A 56 -9.39 -12.31 -7.96
C ASP A 56 -10.22 -11.05 -7.69
N TRP A 57 -10.88 -10.96 -6.55
CA TRP A 57 -11.72 -9.83 -6.21
C TRP A 57 -10.96 -8.48 -6.08
N PRO A 58 -9.84 -8.36 -5.34
CA PRO A 58 -9.02 -7.15 -5.38
C PRO A 58 -8.45 -6.86 -6.77
N LEU A 59 -8.15 -7.88 -7.56
CA LEU A 59 -7.65 -7.72 -8.92
C LEU A 59 -8.73 -7.13 -9.85
N GLU A 60 -9.98 -7.57 -9.74
CA GLU A 60 -11.12 -6.98 -10.45
C GLU A 60 -11.32 -5.52 -10.07
N ARG A 61 -11.36 -5.22 -8.78
CA ARG A 61 -11.46 -3.83 -8.30
C ARG A 61 -10.30 -2.98 -8.77
N TYR A 62 -9.07 -3.51 -8.70
CA TYR A 62 -7.90 -2.82 -9.23
C TYR A 62 -8.09 -2.48 -10.71
N PHE A 63 -8.59 -3.42 -11.50
CA PHE A 63 -8.83 -3.21 -12.93
C PHE A 63 -9.83 -2.08 -13.16
N GLU A 64 -11.00 -2.14 -12.55
CA GLU A 64 -12.11 -1.20 -12.79
C GLU A 64 -11.86 0.17 -12.15
N ALA A 65 -11.45 0.21 -10.88
CA ALA A 65 -11.39 1.43 -10.10
C ALA A 65 -10.02 2.12 -10.13
N TYR A 66 -8.96 1.42 -10.54
CA TYR A 66 -7.62 1.99 -10.62
C TYR A 66 -6.99 1.93 -12.01
N TYR A 67 -6.90 0.72 -12.62
CA TYR A 67 -6.20 0.56 -13.89
C TYR A 67 -6.84 1.32 -15.03
N LEU A 68 -8.13 1.15 -15.26
CA LEU A 68 -8.84 1.84 -16.33
C LEU A 68 -8.79 3.37 -16.20
N PRO A 69 -9.09 3.99 -15.02
CA PRO A 69 -9.07 5.43 -14.90
C PRO A 69 -7.67 6.04 -14.77
N PHE A 70 -6.75 5.43 -14.03
CA PHE A 70 -5.51 6.09 -13.58
C PHE A 70 -4.21 5.52 -14.15
N ALA A 71 -4.17 4.27 -14.61
CA ALA A 71 -2.93 3.71 -15.13
C ALA A 71 -2.46 4.45 -16.38
N ARG A 72 -1.15 4.68 -16.47
CA ARG A 72 -0.50 5.27 -17.65
C ARG A 72 -0.40 4.24 -18.76
N ALA A 73 -1.53 3.98 -19.42
CA ALA A 73 -1.66 3.09 -20.57
C ALA A 73 -2.50 3.77 -21.65
N SER A 74 -2.23 3.48 -22.91
CA SER A 74 -3.00 3.99 -24.03
C SER A 74 -4.43 3.44 -24.02
N LYS A 75 -5.37 4.13 -24.68
CA LYS A 75 -6.75 3.64 -24.84
C LYS A 75 -6.79 2.25 -25.50
N LYS A 76 -5.90 2.01 -26.49
CA LYS A 76 -5.78 0.72 -27.18
C LYS A 76 -5.35 -0.39 -26.23
N GLU A 77 -4.36 -0.14 -25.39
CA GLU A 77 -3.89 -1.10 -24.37
C GLU A 77 -4.96 -1.37 -23.32
N LYS A 78 -5.65 -0.34 -22.82
CA LYS A 78 -6.76 -0.49 -21.87
C LYS A 78 -7.91 -1.31 -22.48
N LEU A 79 -8.26 -1.08 -23.74
CA LEU A 79 -9.27 -1.86 -24.45
C LEU A 79 -8.83 -3.31 -24.69
N ALA A 80 -7.58 -3.54 -25.05
CA ALA A 80 -7.05 -4.90 -25.21
C ALA A 80 -7.06 -5.65 -23.86
N THR A 81 -6.66 -4.95 -22.78
CA THR A 81 -6.64 -5.50 -21.44
C THR A 81 -8.05 -5.82 -20.91
N SER A 82 -9.07 -5.02 -21.24
CA SER A 82 -10.46 -5.25 -20.81
C SER A 82 -11.08 -6.54 -21.36
N LYS A 83 -10.48 -7.10 -22.41
CA LYS A 83 -10.90 -8.38 -23.02
C LYS A 83 -10.09 -9.57 -22.51
N MET A 84 -9.14 -9.35 -21.61
CA MET A 84 -8.30 -10.41 -21.08
C MET A 84 -8.98 -11.11 -19.89
N PRO A 85 -8.82 -12.43 -19.75
CA PRO A 85 -9.17 -13.10 -18.50
C PRO A 85 -8.26 -12.61 -17.36
N LEU A 86 -8.76 -12.59 -16.12
CA LEU A 86 -8.03 -12.12 -14.93
C LEU A 86 -6.66 -12.79 -14.77
N SER A 87 -6.56 -14.06 -15.08
CA SER A 87 -5.30 -14.81 -15.01
C SER A 87 -4.20 -14.23 -15.90
N ARG A 88 -4.56 -13.67 -17.05
CA ARG A 88 -3.62 -12.98 -17.95
C ARG A 88 -3.42 -11.51 -17.58
N PHE A 89 -4.40 -10.89 -16.95
CA PHE A 89 -4.28 -9.51 -16.47
C PHE A 89 -3.39 -9.39 -15.22
N ARG A 90 -3.38 -10.37 -14.34
CA ARG A 90 -2.60 -10.35 -13.09
C ARG A 90 -1.12 -9.99 -13.27
N PRO A 91 -0.35 -10.59 -14.20
CA PRO A 91 1.03 -10.17 -14.45
C PRO A 91 1.15 -8.71 -14.91
N VAL A 92 0.20 -8.22 -15.72
CA VAL A 92 0.16 -6.81 -16.15
C VAL A 92 -0.05 -5.89 -14.95
N ALA A 93 -1.03 -6.19 -14.12
CA ALA A 93 -1.31 -5.44 -12.88
C ALA A 93 -0.10 -5.39 -11.95
N ARG A 94 0.56 -6.53 -11.72
CA ARG A 94 1.78 -6.61 -10.91
C ARG A 94 2.93 -5.76 -11.46
N ASN A 95 3.11 -5.73 -12.77
CA ASN A 95 4.13 -4.91 -13.41
C ASN A 95 3.82 -3.41 -13.29
N VAL A 96 2.56 -3.01 -13.40
CA VAL A 96 2.15 -1.61 -13.19
C VAL A 96 2.39 -1.21 -11.74
N VAL A 97 1.91 -2.01 -10.78
CA VAL A 97 2.08 -1.75 -9.34
C VAL A 97 3.56 -1.73 -8.95
N ALA A 98 4.40 -2.58 -9.54
CA ALA A 98 5.84 -2.60 -9.25
C ALA A 98 6.57 -1.28 -9.62
N ARG A 99 5.97 -0.44 -10.46
CA ARG A 99 6.52 0.86 -10.87
C ARG A 99 5.87 2.05 -10.16
N MET A 100 4.92 1.79 -9.26
CA MET A 100 4.27 2.83 -8.47
C MET A 100 5.18 3.29 -7.33
N THR A 101 5.02 4.54 -6.94
CA THR A 101 5.75 5.15 -5.83
C THR A 101 4.84 5.30 -4.62
N PHE A 102 5.06 4.45 -3.60
CA PHE A 102 4.25 4.45 -2.38
C PHE A 102 4.79 5.37 -1.27
N HIS A 103 5.61 6.35 -1.60
CA HIS A 103 5.82 7.54 -0.76
C HIS A 103 4.92 8.72 -1.17
N ASN A 104 4.28 8.66 -2.33
CA ASN A 104 3.31 9.66 -2.75
C ASN A 104 1.96 9.39 -2.09
N VAL A 105 1.49 10.34 -1.28
CA VAL A 105 0.23 10.25 -0.50
C VAL A 105 -0.97 9.97 -1.41
N GLU A 106 -1.08 10.68 -2.52
CA GLU A 106 -2.19 10.51 -3.47
C GLU A 106 -2.18 9.11 -4.10
N THR A 107 -1.01 8.54 -4.37
CA THR A 107 -0.88 7.18 -4.87
C THR A 107 -1.36 6.16 -3.84
N ILE A 108 -0.99 6.34 -2.57
CA ILE A 108 -1.43 5.46 -1.47
C ILE A 108 -2.95 5.51 -1.35
N GLU A 109 -3.52 6.71 -1.17
CA GLU A 109 -4.97 6.89 -1.01
C GLU A 109 -5.74 6.32 -2.19
N ARG A 110 -5.36 6.66 -3.40
CA ARG A 110 -6.06 6.23 -4.61
C ARG A 110 -6.00 4.73 -4.83
N TYR A 111 -4.83 4.12 -4.63
CA TYR A 111 -4.66 2.68 -4.82
C TYR A 111 -5.46 1.88 -3.80
N PHE A 112 -5.24 2.12 -2.51
CA PHE A 112 -5.85 1.30 -1.47
C PHE A 112 -7.36 1.56 -1.31
N SER A 113 -7.85 2.77 -1.58
CA SER A 113 -9.30 3.03 -1.64
C SER A 113 -9.97 2.34 -2.83
N ALA A 114 -9.25 2.13 -3.92
CA ALA A 114 -9.77 1.41 -5.08
C ALA A 114 -9.82 -0.11 -4.86
N VAL A 115 -8.82 -0.67 -4.16
CA VAL A 115 -8.58 -2.11 -4.10
C VAL A 115 -9.19 -2.77 -2.87
N LEU A 116 -9.15 -2.11 -1.70
CA LEU A 116 -9.69 -2.67 -0.47
C LEU A 116 -11.22 -2.69 -0.45
N HIS A 117 -11.82 -3.70 0.18
CA HIS A 117 -13.26 -3.83 0.34
C HIS A 117 -13.85 -2.64 1.12
N ILE A 118 -13.19 -2.28 2.22
CA ILE A 118 -13.50 -1.08 2.99
C ILE A 118 -12.42 -0.04 2.67
N PRO A 119 -12.79 1.11 2.06
CA PRO A 119 -11.83 2.19 1.82
C PRO A 119 -11.12 2.59 3.12
N PRO A 120 -9.78 2.65 3.12
CA PRO A 120 -9.04 2.84 4.36
C PRO A 120 -9.11 4.31 4.84
N ILE A 121 -9.15 4.49 6.16
CA ILE A 121 -8.97 5.78 6.82
C ILE A 121 -7.58 5.76 7.47
N TRP A 122 -6.54 5.79 6.63
CA TRP A 122 -5.15 5.77 7.11
C TRP A 122 -4.60 7.17 7.34
N PRO A 123 -3.65 7.36 8.28
CA PRO A 123 -3.03 8.65 8.55
C PRO A 123 -1.98 9.02 7.49
N VAL A 124 -2.36 9.12 6.21
CA VAL A 124 -1.45 9.37 5.08
C VAL A 124 -1.08 10.83 4.90
N ARG A 125 -1.99 11.78 5.20
CA ARG A 125 -1.75 13.22 4.97
C ARG A 125 -0.50 13.76 5.67
N PRO A 126 -0.22 13.39 6.93
CA PRO A 126 1.00 13.83 7.61
C PRO A 126 2.30 13.34 6.97
N LEU A 127 2.23 12.35 6.07
CA LEU A 127 3.38 11.82 5.35
C LEU A 127 3.80 12.69 4.17
N GLY A 128 2.96 13.62 3.71
CA GLY A 128 3.27 14.51 2.59
C GLY A 128 4.58 15.27 2.83
N ILE A 129 4.71 15.92 4.00
CA ILE A 129 5.93 16.64 4.39
C ILE A 129 7.15 15.70 4.46
N ILE A 130 6.96 14.48 4.96
CA ILE A 130 8.03 13.48 5.06
C ILE A 130 8.47 13.03 3.67
N ALA A 131 7.54 12.84 2.74
CA ALA A 131 7.83 12.50 1.35
C ALA A 131 8.60 13.62 0.63
N ASP A 132 8.21 14.88 0.83
CA ASP A 132 8.89 16.04 0.26
C ASP A 132 10.33 16.15 0.79
N TRP A 133 10.52 16.03 2.09
CA TRP A 133 11.86 16.04 2.69
C TRP A 133 12.72 14.87 2.21
N ARG A 134 12.15 13.67 2.12
CA ARG A 134 12.86 12.52 1.54
C ARG A 134 13.31 12.80 0.11
N ASN A 135 12.47 13.44 -0.71
CA ASN A 135 12.81 13.79 -2.08
C ASN A 135 13.96 14.81 -2.13
N ASP A 136 13.93 15.83 -1.27
CA ASP A 136 15.02 16.82 -1.15
C ASP A 136 16.33 16.13 -0.71
N LEU A 137 16.27 15.22 0.27
CA LEU A 137 17.43 14.48 0.74
C LEU A 137 18.06 13.57 -0.32
N VAL A 138 17.23 12.92 -1.15
CA VAL A 138 17.69 11.92 -2.15
C VAL A 138 18.09 12.59 -3.47
N HIS A 139 17.30 13.56 -3.95
CA HIS A 139 17.45 14.08 -5.31
C HIS A 139 18.11 15.45 -5.38
N ARG A 140 18.15 16.19 -4.26
CA ARG A 140 18.73 17.55 -4.19
C ARG A 140 19.86 17.67 -3.18
N ASN A 141 20.47 16.54 -2.81
CA ASN A 141 21.56 16.51 -1.83
C ASN A 141 21.25 17.23 -0.49
N GLY A 142 19.97 17.22 -0.08
CA GLY A 142 19.54 17.75 1.21
C GLY A 142 19.21 19.23 1.21
N VAL A 143 18.94 19.84 0.07
CA VAL A 143 18.37 21.18 -0.02
C VAL A 143 16.97 21.13 -0.63
N ASP A 144 16.14 22.11 -0.31
CA ASP A 144 14.82 22.25 -0.92
C ASP A 144 14.89 22.94 -2.30
N GLU A 145 13.73 23.26 -2.89
CA GLU A 145 13.63 23.93 -4.20
C GLU A 145 14.15 25.38 -4.19
N HIS A 146 14.40 25.95 -3.01
CA HIS A 146 14.95 27.29 -2.80
C HIS A 146 16.39 27.28 -2.29
N ASP A 147 17.09 26.13 -2.43
CA ASP A 147 18.47 25.91 -1.95
C ASP A 147 18.62 26.03 -0.42
N VAL A 148 17.51 25.89 0.34
CA VAL A 148 17.56 25.92 1.81
C VAL A 148 17.87 24.50 2.33
N PRO A 149 18.91 24.33 3.18
CA PRO A 149 19.28 23.03 3.72
C PRO A 149 18.17 22.39 4.57
N ARG A 150 17.90 21.11 4.32
CA ARG A 150 17.04 20.27 5.17
C ARG A 150 17.90 19.61 6.25
N VAL A 151 17.90 20.19 7.42
CA VAL A 151 18.58 19.63 8.59
C VAL A 151 17.67 18.65 9.28
N ILE A 152 18.13 17.41 9.44
CA ILE A 152 17.39 16.37 10.16
C ILE A 152 17.99 16.22 11.56
N SER A 153 17.24 16.66 12.57
CA SER A 153 17.55 16.42 13.98
C SER A 153 16.99 15.08 14.46
N ALA A 154 17.41 14.65 15.64
CA ALA A 154 16.84 13.49 16.32
C ALA A 154 15.31 13.60 16.47
N GLN A 155 14.78 14.80 16.77
CA GLN A 155 13.34 15.04 16.91
C GLN A 155 12.61 14.87 15.59
N GLN A 156 13.17 15.35 14.47
CA GLN A 156 12.56 15.18 13.15
C GLN A 156 12.56 13.71 12.70
N LEU A 157 13.66 12.99 12.99
CA LEU A 157 13.70 11.55 12.75
C LEU A 157 12.65 10.82 13.59
N GLN A 158 12.55 11.13 14.90
CA GLN A 158 11.55 10.53 15.77
C GLN A 158 10.11 10.76 15.26
N ASN A 159 9.80 11.98 14.85
CA ASN A 159 8.49 12.32 14.31
C ASN A 159 8.20 11.54 13.02
N ALA A 160 9.19 11.40 12.13
CA ALA A 160 9.04 10.63 10.91
C ALA A 160 8.81 9.14 11.19
N LEU A 161 9.60 8.55 12.09
CA LEU A 161 9.45 7.16 12.51
C LEU A 161 8.06 6.89 13.11
N GLN A 162 7.53 7.79 13.95
CA GLN A 162 6.20 7.65 14.54
C GLN A 162 5.12 7.64 13.45
N ARG A 163 5.14 8.60 12.51
CA ARG A 163 4.14 8.69 11.43
C ARG A 163 4.21 7.50 10.48
N VAL A 164 5.41 7.04 10.14
CA VAL A 164 5.61 5.82 9.34
C VAL A 164 5.09 4.59 10.09
N SER A 165 5.36 4.48 11.38
CA SER A 165 4.87 3.39 12.22
C SER A 165 3.35 3.37 12.29
N ASP A 166 2.72 4.54 12.50
CA ASP A 166 1.26 4.66 12.59
C ASP A 166 0.58 4.25 11.29
N LEU A 167 1.17 4.64 10.13
CA LEU A 167 0.65 4.19 8.84
C LEU A 167 0.78 2.68 8.65
N ILE A 168 1.95 2.11 8.93
CA ILE A 168 2.20 0.67 8.77
C ILE A 168 1.24 -0.13 9.68
N GLU A 169 1.00 0.34 10.89
CA GLU A 169 0.04 -0.28 11.82
C GLU A 169 -1.37 -0.24 11.28
N ALA A 170 -1.86 0.94 10.87
CA ALA A 170 -3.21 1.11 10.31
C ALA A 170 -3.40 0.28 9.02
N ALA A 171 -2.38 0.26 8.15
CA ALA A 171 -2.40 -0.55 6.95
C ALA A 171 -2.44 -2.05 7.28
N HIS A 172 -1.66 -2.49 8.27
CA HIS A 172 -1.65 -3.89 8.68
C HIS A 172 -3.01 -4.34 9.23
N GLN A 173 -3.68 -3.52 10.04
CA GLN A 173 -5.01 -3.81 10.56
C GLN A 173 -6.04 -3.95 9.43
N SER A 174 -6.07 -3.01 8.48
CA SER A 174 -6.98 -3.07 7.32
C SER A 174 -6.71 -4.31 6.45
N LEU A 175 -5.45 -4.63 6.22
CA LEU A 175 -5.05 -5.78 5.40
C LEU A 175 -5.34 -7.12 6.08
N SER A 176 -5.20 -7.19 7.40
CA SER A 176 -5.57 -8.39 8.17
C SER A 176 -7.07 -8.64 8.08
N GLN A 177 -7.89 -7.59 8.23
CA GLN A 177 -9.35 -7.69 8.06
C GLN A 177 -9.71 -8.13 6.63
N GLU A 178 -9.03 -7.62 5.63
CA GLU A 178 -9.23 -8.00 4.22
C GLU A 178 -8.87 -9.47 3.97
N VAL A 179 -7.77 -9.96 4.54
CA VAL A 179 -7.37 -11.37 4.45
C VAL A 179 -8.37 -12.28 5.14
N ASP A 180 -8.85 -11.91 6.33
CA ASP A 180 -9.86 -12.65 7.07
C ASP A 180 -11.18 -12.69 6.31
N TYR A 181 -11.59 -11.59 5.70
CA TYR A 181 -12.77 -11.50 4.85
C TYR A 181 -12.68 -12.48 3.66
N PHE A 182 -11.56 -12.50 2.93
CA PHE A 182 -11.36 -13.43 1.82
C PHE A 182 -11.17 -14.89 2.27
N GLY A 183 -10.53 -15.12 3.40
CA GLY A 183 -10.38 -16.46 3.99
C GLY A 183 -11.74 -17.08 4.31
N ASN A 184 -12.64 -16.31 4.89
CA ASN A 184 -13.98 -16.71 5.22
C ASN A 184 -14.90 -16.85 3.99
N TRP A 185 -14.68 -16.07 2.94
CA TRP A 185 -15.44 -16.13 1.69
C TRP A 185 -15.29 -17.48 0.98
N ARG A 186 -14.18 -18.22 1.17
CA ARG A 186 -13.94 -19.53 0.57
C ARG A 186 -14.68 -20.69 1.23
N SER A 187 -15.22 -20.54 2.45
CA SER A 187 -16.05 -21.55 3.06
C SER A 187 -17.43 -21.57 2.39
N GLU A 188 -17.91 -22.73 1.94
CA GLU A 188 -19.24 -22.89 1.33
C GLU A 188 -20.36 -22.38 2.27
N GLU A 189 -20.18 -22.56 3.56
CA GLU A 189 -21.08 -22.08 4.62
C GLU A 189 -21.31 -20.56 4.57
N ASN A 190 -20.27 -19.79 4.28
CA ASN A 190 -20.39 -18.33 4.19
C ASN A 190 -20.99 -17.86 2.85
N ARG A 191 -20.87 -18.64 1.78
CA ARG A 191 -21.57 -18.36 0.52
C ARG A 191 -23.08 -18.41 0.69
N GLU A 192 -23.58 -19.41 1.42
CA GLU A 192 -25.02 -19.55 1.69
C GLU A 192 -25.55 -18.45 2.59
N ILE A 193 -24.80 -18.05 3.64
CA ILE A 193 -25.17 -16.97 4.53
C ILE A 193 -25.24 -15.63 3.78
N ILE A 194 -24.28 -15.35 2.91
CA ILE A 194 -24.24 -14.11 2.12
C ILE A 194 -25.34 -14.13 1.04
N ALA A 195 -25.56 -15.26 0.38
CA ALA A 195 -26.64 -15.40 -0.60
C ALA A 195 -28.01 -15.16 0.05
N SER A 196 -28.23 -15.68 1.26
CA SER A 196 -29.47 -15.47 2.02
C SER A 196 -29.61 -14.01 2.50
N ALA A 197 -28.53 -13.35 2.92
CA ALA A 197 -28.52 -11.96 3.38
C ALA A 197 -28.75 -10.96 2.24
N LEU A 198 -28.33 -11.30 1.01
CA LEU A 198 -28.52 -10.46 -0.17
C LEU A 198 -29.85 -10.73 -0.91
N ASN A 199 -30.73 -11.60 -0.38
CA ASN A 199 -32.00 -11.99 -1.03
C ASN A 199 -31.80 -12.48 -2.50
N ILE A 200 -30.65 -13.06 -2.81
CA ILE A 200 -30.40 -13.68 -4.11
C ILE A 200 -31.01 -15.08 -4.03
N SER A 201 -32.26 -15.21 -4.48
CA SER A 201 -32.88 -16.52 -4.63
C SER A 201 -32.07 -17.31 -5.67
N THR A 202 -31.36 -18.34 -5.23
CA THR A 202 -30.84 -19.38 -6.11
C THR A 202 -32.02 -20.26 -6.53
N ASP A 203 -32.89 -19.79 -7.43
CA ASP A 203 -33.79 -20.64 -8.16
C ASP A 203 -33.00 -21.47 -9.17
N SER A 204 -32.51 -22.58 -8.68
CA SER A 204 -32.13 -23.71 -9.52
C SER A 204 -33.35 -24.58 -9.80
N ASP A 205 -34.24 -24.08 -10.64
CA ASP A 205 -35.24 -24.91 -11.31
C ASP A 205 -35.01 -24.90 -12.83
N VAL A 206 -34.16 -25.82 -13.25
CA VAL A 206 -34.22 -26.34 -14.63
C VAL A 206 -34.28 -27.85 -14.53
N SER A 207 -35.49 -28.32 -14.27
CA SER A 207 -35.89 -29.68 -14.58
C SER A 207 -37.09 -29.64 -15.50
N ARG A 208 -36.80 -29.77 -16.81
CA ARG A 208 -37.61 -30.56 -17.76
C ARG A 208 -37.08 -30.42 -19.18
#